data_5a8d8f155071979f95f9b34882b2c95a
#
_entry.id   5a8d8f155071979f95f9b34882b2c95a
#
_cell.length_a   1.000
_cell.length_b   1.000
_cell.length_c   1.000
_cell.angle_alpha   90.00
_cell.angle_beta   90.00
_cell.angle_gamma   90.00
#
_symmetry.space_group_name_H-M   'P 1'
#
loop_
_entity.id
_entity.type
_entity.pdbx_description
1 polymer ?
#
loop_
_entity_poly.entity_id
_entity_poly.type
_entity_poly.pdbx_seq_one_letter_code
_entity_poly.pdbx_strand_id
1 'polypeptide(L)'
;MSQLEPIIAGPTPTLDAETPAYVRELLEAARYLPEAQRDGLMAAWRAGAEAHAGQMRKSGEPYITHPVAAATVLAEQGVDVETLIAAILHDTIEDTALTREDIAAQFGDTVAELVEGVTKLDKLEFQSRQEAAAESFRKMMLAMARDLRVILIKLADRLHNMRTLGAQSAEARTRIARETLEIYAPIAQRLGMNLIKAELQDLGFRAMYPRRHAVLAKRIRTQPMVRREALANIEARLAQRLTKENLKFRLVSRVKSPWSIYTKMRAEGKSFDQVMDVFGFRLVVPTVAECYHALGVAHSVFKPFDGRFRDFIAIPKANGY
;
A
#
# COMPACT_ATOMS: atom_id res chain seq x y z
N MET A 1 -21.64 -9.38 -19.52
CA MET A 1 -21.46 -7.92 -19.66
C MET A 1 -22.25 -7.27 -18.56
N SER A 2 -21.66 -7.08 -17.39
CA SER A 2 -22.26 -6.29 -16.32
C SER A 2 -21.68 -4.89 -16.44
N GLN A 3 -22.50 -3.94 -16.83
CA GLN A 3 -22.17 -2.52 -16.79
C GLN A 3 -22.12 -2.15 -15.29
N LEU A 4 -20.95 -1.78 -14.81
CA LEU A 4 -20.83 -1.07 -13.53
C LEU A 4 -21.45 0.31 -13.77
N GLU A 5 -22.66 0.51 -13.25
CA GLU A 5 -23.26 1.84 -13.17
C GLU A 5 -22.33 2.76 -12.36
N PRO A 6 -22.18 4.02 -12.76
CA PRO A 6 -21.41 4.97 -11.96
C PRO A 6 -22.10 5.14 -10.61
N ILE A 7 -21.38 4.91 -9.52
CA ILE A 7 -21.83 5.17 -8.15
C ILE A 7 -22.17 6.66 -8.10
N ILE A 8 -23.47 6.97 -8.04
CA ILE A 8 -23.98 8.33 -7.88
C ILE A 8 -23.46 8.80 -6.51
N ALA A 9 -22.59 9.79 -6.51
CA ALA A 9 -22.11 10.45 -5.30
C ALA A 9 -23.35 11.03 -4.57
N GLY A 10 -23.65 10.48 -3.39
CA GLY A 10 -24.68 11.03 -2.51
C GLY A 10 -24.35 12.47 -2.07
N PRO A 11 -25.32 13.23 -1.55
CA PRO A 11 -25.09 14.60 -1.12
C PRO A 11 -23.93 14.67 -0.11
N THR A 12 -23.10 15.69 -0.26
CA THR A 12 -21.97 15.95 0.64
C THR A 12 -22.51 16.24 2.04
N PRO A 13 -22.07 15.54 3.11
CA PRO A 13 -22.51 15.87 4.46
C PRO A 13 -22.19 17.34 4.74
N THR A 14 -23.10 18.02 5.47
CA THR A 14 -22.89 19.39 5.92
C THR A 14 -21.70 19.42 6.86
N LEU A 15 -20.52 19.67 6.29
CA LEU A 15 -19.30 19.88 7.05
C LEU A 15 -19.40 21.22 7.75
N ASP A 16 -19.46 21.20 9.08
CA ASP A 16 -19.33 22.42 9.87
C ASP A 16 -17.99 23.09 9.55
N ALA A 17 -17.97 24.43 9.54
CA ALA A 17 -16.75 25.20 9.27
C ALA A 17 -15.59 24.85 10.22
N GLU A 18 -15.87 24.21 11.35
CA GLU A 18 -14.94 23.77 12.39
C GLU A 18 -14.30 22.39 12.15
N THR A 19 -14.78 21.59 11.17
CA THR A 19 -14.21 20.24 10.92
C THR A 19 -12.76 20.35 10.43
N PRO A 20 -11.78 19.72 11.11
CA PRO A 20 -10.38 19.79 10.73
C PRO A 20 -10.11 19.26 9.32
N ALA A 21 -9.07 19.79 8.67
CA ALA A 21 -8.72 19.42 7.29
C ALA A 21 -8.46 17.90 7.13
N TYR A 22 -7.77 17.26 8.08
CA TYR A 22 -7.47 15.82 8.04
C TYR A 22 -8.73 14.94 8.16
N VAL A 23 -9.80 15.43 8.81
CA VAL A 23 -11.09 14.73 8.87
C VAL A 23 -11.85 14.89 7.55
N ARG A 24 -11.76 16.08 6.94
CA ARG A 24 -12.34 16.30 5.60
C ARG A 24 -11.71 15.40 4.54
N GLU A 25 -10.39 15.18 4.62
CA GLU A 25 -9.67 14.24 3.73
C GLU A 25 -10.18 12.80 3.90
N LEU A 26 -10.41 12.35 5.15
CA LEU A 26 -11.01 11.04 5.42
C LEU A 26 -12.41 10.91 4.81
N LEU A 27 -13.29 11.89 5.05
CA LEU A 27 -14.67 11.87 4.53
C LEU A 27 -14.70 11.93 3.00
N GLU A 28 -13.78 12.66 2.39
CA GLU A 28 -13.59 12.69 0.93
C GLU A 28 -13.18 11.32 0.40
N ALA A 29 -12.18 10.67 1.02
CA ALA A 29 -11.73 9.34 0.64
C ALA A 29 -12.83 8.27 0.86
N ALA A 30 -13.70 8.48 1.85
CA ALA A 30 -14.81 7.60 2.20
C ALA A 30 -16.14 7.92 1.46
N ARG A 31 -16.11 8.69 0.37
CA ARG A 31 -17.33 9.06 -0.39
C ARG A 31 -18.11 7.88 -0.96
N TYR A 32 -17.49 6.73 -1.12
CA TYR A 32 -18.16 5.50 -1.55
C TYR A 32 -19.11 4.93 -0.50
N LEU A 33 -19.01 5.37 0.77
CA LEU A 33 -19.91 4.95 1.84
C LEU A 33 -21.20 5.79 1.86
N PRO A 34 -22.35 5.19 2.22
CA PRO A 34 -23.60 5.91 2.49
C PRO A 34 -23.41 6.99 3.58
N GLU A 35 -24.25 8.01 3.57
CA GLU A 35 -24.18 9.14 4.51
C GLU A 35 -24.24 8.70 5.98
N ALA A 36 -25.18 7.82 6.33
CA ALA A 36 -25.30 7.29 7.69
C ALA A 36 -24.04 6.57 8.19
N GLN A 37 -23.29 5.93 7.30
CA GLN A 37 -22.00 5.30 7.65
C GLN A 37 -20.89 6.34 7.83
N ARG A 38 -20.92 7.43 7.07
CA ARG A 38 -19.97 8.54 7.26
C ARG A 38 -20.20 9.31 8.57
N ASP A 39 -21.46 9.38 9.02
CA ASP A 39 -21.80 9.90 10.35
C ASP A 39 -21.16 9.03 11.46
N GLY A 40 -21.12 7.71 11.27
CA GLY A 40 -20.38 6.78 12.13
C GLY A 40 -18.89 7.09 12.22
N LEU A 41 -18.26 7.48 11.10
CA LEU A 41 -16.85 7.91 11.11
C LEU A 41 -16.65 9.21 11.91
N MET A 42 -17.59 10.14 11.81
CA MET A 42 -17.56 11.37 12.59
C MET A 42 -17.74 11.11 14.09
N ALA A 43 -18.60 10.18 14.46
CA ALA A 43 -18.76 9.75 15.86
C ALA A 43 -17.48 9.10 16.40
N ALA A 44 -16.85 8.21 15.62
CA ALA A 44 -15.58 7.57 15.97
C ALA A 44 -14.43 8.58 16.10
N TRP A 45 -14.37 9.56 15.21
CA TRP A 45 -13.38 10.63 15.33
C TRP A 45 -13.58 11.45 16.62
N ARG A 46 -14.80 11.83 16.96
CA ARG A 46 -15.09 12.58 18.20
C ARG A 46 -14.68 11.77 19.43
N ALA A 47 -15.08 10.51 19.50
CA ALA A 47 -14.72 9.62 20.61
C ALA A 47 -13.20 9.43 20.72
N GLY A 48 -12.50 9.20 19.61
CA GLY A 48 -11.04 9.09 19.58
C GLY A 48 -10.33 10.40 19.94
N ALA A 49 -10.83 11.55 19.51
CA ALA A 49 -10.28 12.86 19.83
C ALA A 49 -10.46 13.19 21.33
N GLU A 50 -11.58 12.83 21.92
CA GLU A 50 -11.83 12.96 23.36
C GLU A 50 -10.93 12.03 24.17
N ALA A 51 -10.82 10.75 23.77
CA ALA A 51 -9.97 9.77 24.44
C ALA A 51 -8.49 10.17 24.46
N HIS A 52 -7.98 10.73 23.36
CA HIS A 52 -6.60 11.22 23.21
C HIS A 52 -6.42 12.70 23.55
N ALA A 53 -7.39 13.32 24.27
CA ALA A 53 -7.32 14.74 24.59
C ALA A 53 -6.02 15.10 25.33
N GLY A 54 -5.31 16.12 24.85
CA GLY A 54 -4.03 16.56 25.40
C GLY A 54 -2.81 15.72 25.02
N GLN A 55 -2.99 14.60 24.35
CA GLN A 55 -1.86 13.79 23.84
C GLN A 55 -1.34 14.37 22.52
N MET A 56 0.00 14.46 22.42
CA MET A 56 0.70 14.99 21.25
C MET A 56 1.67 13.95 20.67
N ARG A 57 1.79 13.92 19.37
CA ARG A 57 2.83 13.14 18.68
C ARG A 57 4.21 13.79 18.84
N LYS A 58 5.28 13.03 18.64
CA LYS A 58 6.66 13.57 18.59
C LYS A 58 6.87 14.61 17.48
N SER A 59 6.02 14.60 16.46
CA SER A 59 5.98 15.60 15.38
C SER A 59 5.32 16.93 15.80
N GLY A 60 4.67 16.99 16.98
CA GLY A 60 4.01 18.19 17.52
C GLY A 60 2.55 18.34 17.14
N GLU A 61 1.94 17.34 16.50
CA GLU A 61 0.52 17.32 16.14
C GLU A 61 -0.34 16.60 17.19
N PRO A 62 -1.64 16.92 17.33
CA PRO A 62 -2.57 16.15 18.16
C PRO A 62 -2.53 14.67 17.78
N TYR A 63 -2.54 13.78 18.78
CA TYR A 63 -2.39 12.34 18.56
C TYR A 63 -3.42 11.77 17.58
N ILE A 64 -4.69 12.21 17.68
CA ILE A 64 -5.81 11.75 16.83
C ILE A 64 -5.56 11.90 15.31
N THR A 65 -4.66 12.79 14.89
CA THR A 65 -4.32 12.96 13.48
C THR A 65 -3.76 11.68 12.87
N HIS A 66 -3.06 10.86 13.68
CA HIS A 66 -2.48 9.61 13.25
C HIS A 66 -3.52 8.52 12.93
N PRO A 67 -4.42 8.14 13.85
CA PRO A 67 -5.44 7.15 13.55
C PRO A 67 -6.34 7.56 12.38
N VAL A 68 -6.69 8.85 12.29
CA VAL A 68 -7.46 9.35 11.15
C VAL A 68 -6.70 9.23 9.83
N ALA A 69 -5.40 9.53 9.81
CA ALA A 69 -4.59 9.34 8.60
C ALA A 69 -4.47 7.86 8.21
N ALA A 70 -4.38 6.94 9.18
CA ALA A 70 -4.41 5.50 8.91
C ALA A 70 -5.77 5.07 8.33
N ALA A 71 -6.87 5.57 8.87
CA ALA A 71 -8.22 5.35 8.33
C ALA A 71 -8.36 5.92 6.89
N THR A 72 -7.78 7.09 6.60
CA THR A 72 -7.78 7.67 5.25
C THR A 72 -7.09 6.77 4.24
N VAL A 73 -5.92 6.20 4.59
CA VAL A 73 -5.21 5.21 3.74
C VAL A 73 -6.10 4.01 3.42
N LEU A 74 -6.90 3.53 4.38
CA LEU A 74 -7.82 2.42 4.18
C LEU A 74 -9.05 2.82 3.38
N ALA A 75 -9.59 4.02 3.58
CA ALA A 75 -10.70 4.55 2.80
C ALA A 75 -10.34 4.63 1.31
N GLU A 76 -9.11 5.01 0.96
CA GLU A 76 -8.60 4.98 -0.42
C GLU A 76 -8.57 3.57 -1.03
N GLN A 77 -8.61 2.52 -0.22
CA GLN A 77 -8.70 1.12 -0.66
C GLN A 77 -10.13 0.60 -0.74
N GLY A 78 -11.13 1.39 -0.32
CA GLY A 78 -12.54 1.03 -0.40
C GLY A 78 -12.99 -0.02 0.61
N VAL A 79 -12.44 -0.02 1.83
CA VAL A 79 -12.82 -0.97 2.90
C VAL A 79 -14.14 -0.60 3.56
N ASP A 80 -14.74 -1.53 4.31
CA ASP A 80 -16.00 -1.34 5.06
C ASP A 80 -15.86 -0.32 6.19
N VAL A 81 -17.02 0.20 6.64
CA VAL A 81 -17.10 1.27 7.65
C VAL A 81 -16.57 0.81 9.01
N GLU A 82 -16.82 -0.43 9.41
CA GLU A 82 -16.36 -1.00 10.68
C GLU A 82 -14.82 -1.02 10.73
N THR A 83 -14.19 -1.35 9.62
CA THR A 83 -12.72 -1.30 9.49
C THR A 83 -12.18 0.14 9.64
N LEU A 84 -12.86 1.13 9.05
CA LEU A 84 -12.46 2.53 9.19
C LEU A 84 -12.66 3.06 10.61
N ILE A 85 -13.78 2.74 11.26
CA ILE A 85 -14.04 3.09 12.66
C ILE A 85 -12.99 2.45 13.57
N ALA A 86 -12.70 1.16 13.37
CA ALA A 86 -11.66 0.47 14.12
C ALA A 86 -10.26 1.08 13.89
N ALA A 87 -9.97 1.54 12.67
CA ALA A 87 -8.72 2.24 12.38
C ALA A 87 -8.62 3.61 13.09
N ILE A 88 -9.73 4.33 13.26
CA ILE A 88 -9.75 5.59 14.03
C ILE A 88 -9.53 5.34 15.53
N LEU A 89 -9.97 4.19 16.04
CA LEU A 89 -9.95 3.86 17.46
C LEU A 89 -8.83 2.87 17.86
N HIS A 90 -7.93 2.47 16.93
CA HIS A 90 -7.04 1.32 17.11
C HIS A 90 -6.08 1.41 18.30
N ASP A 91 -5.66 2.62 18.67
CA ASP A 91 -4.74 2.86 19.79
C ASP A 91 -5.47 3.19 21.10
N THR A 92 -6.81 3.37 21.10
CA THR A 92 -7.54 3.87 22.28
C THR A 92 -7.52 2.92 23.46
N ILE A 93 -7.61 1.60 23.25
CA ILE A 93 -7.55 0.59 24.33
C ILE A 93 -6.15 0.54 24.96
N GLU A 94 -5.10 0.86 24.22
CA GLU A 94 -3.72 0.78 24.71
C GLU A 94 -3.29 2.08 25.40
N ASP A 95 -3.63 3.21 24.80
CA ASP A 95 -3.07 4.52 25.15
C ASP A 95 -4.04 5.42 25.94
N THR A 96 -5.27 4.96 26.20
CA THR A 96 -6.30 5.76 26.90
C THR A 96 -7.08 4.94 27.92
N ALA A 97 -8.07 5.55 28.56
CA ALA A 97 -8.96 4.88 29.51
C ALA A 97 -10.16 4.16 28.83
N LEU A 98 -10.30 4.26 27.51
CA LEU A 98 -11.41 3.63 26.79
C LEU A 98 -11.25 2.11 26.79
N THR A 99 -12.29 1.41 27.24
CA THR A 99 -12.30 -0.05 27.31
C THR A 99 -12.89 -0.69 26.05
N ARG A 100 -12.64 -2.00 25.86
CA ARG A 100 -13.31 -2.79 24.81
C ARG A 100 -14.84 -2.71 24.91
N GLU A 101 -15.35 -2.76 26.14
CA GLU A 101 -16.78 -2.71 26.46
C GLU A 101 -17.41 -1.37 26.07
N ASP A 102 -16.71 -0.25 26.27
CA ASP A 102 -17.15 1.08 25.85
C ASP A 102 -17.24 1.18 24.34
N ILE A 103 -16.22 0.65 23.63
CA ILE A 103 -16.22 0.60 22.15
C ILE A 103 -17.35 -0.29 21.63
N ALA A 104 -17.57 -1.46 22.24
CA ALA A 104 -18.65 -2.37 21.85
C ALA A 104 -20.04 -1.74 22.05
N ALA A 105 -20.24 -1.03 23.16
CA ALA A 105 -21.49 -0.35 23.45
C ALA A 105 -21.81 0.79 22.45
N GLN A 106 -20.80 1.49 21.97
CA GLN A 106 -20.97 2.67 21.10
C GLN A 106 -20.89 2.32 19.60
N PHE A 107 -20.01 1.40 19.17
CA PHE A 107 -19.71 1.10 17.78
C PHE A 107 -19.95 -0.36 17.39
N GLY A 108 -20.37 -1.20 18.32
CA GLY A 108 -20.66 -2.62 18.12
C GLY A 108 -19.50 -3.56 18.33
N ASP A 109 -19.82 -4.84 18.56
CA ASP A 109 -18.85 -5.88 18.88
C ASP A 109 -17.78 -6.08 17.80
N THR A 110 -18.15 -5.98 16.52
CA THR A 110 -17.21 -6.13 15.40
C THR A 110 -16.08 -5.11 15.47
N VAL A 111 -16.40 -3.84 15.74
CA VAL A 111 -15.38 -2.78 15.88
C VAL A 111 -14.49 -3.06 17.10
N ALA A 112 -15.09 -3.40 18.24
CA ALA A 112 -14.37 -3.71 19.46
C ALA A 112 -13.40 -4.90 19.29
N GLU A 113 -13.81 -5.96 18.58
CA GLU A 113 -12.97 -7.11 18.25
C GLU A 113 -11.81 -6.75 17.34
N LEU A 114 -12.02 -5.88 16.35
CA LEU A 114 -10.97 -5.40 15.48
C LEU A 114 -9.94 -4.57 16.22
N VAL A 115 -10.37 -3.62 17.06
CA VAL A 115 -9.47 -2.79 17.89
C VAL A 115 -8.68 -3.66 18.86
N GLU A 116 -9.34 -4.57 19.58
CA GLU A 116 -8.65 -5.53 20.48
C GLU A 116 -7.65 -6.41 19.72
N GLY A 117 -8.00 -6.83 18.51
CA GLY A 117 -7.13 -7.61 17.62
C GLY A 117 -5.85 -6.86 17.27
N VAL A 118 -5.95 -5.58 16.95
CA VAL A 118 -4.79 -4.70 16.66
C VAL A 118 -3.93 -4.54 17.91
N THR A 119 -4.52 -4.20 19.06
CA THR A 119 -3.83 -4.04 20.36
C THR A 119 -3.06 -5.30 20.75
N LYS A 120 -3.64 -6.50 20.57
CA LYS A 120 -2.96 -7.78 20.86
C LYS A 120 -1.73 -8.01 19.96
N LEU A 121 -1.73 -7.51 18.75
CA LEU A 121 -0.55 -7.59 17.87
C LEU A 121 0.59 -6.68 18.34
N ASP A 122 0.30 -5.54 18.95
CA ASP A 122 1.31 -4.58 19.40
C ASP A 122 2.03 -5.02 20.68
N LYS A 123 1.33 -5.69 21.60
CA LYS A 123 1.88 -6.17 22.90
C LYS A 123 2.88 -7.32 22.80
N LEU A 124 3.33 -7.68 21.60
CA LEU A 124 4.22 -8.80 21.38
C LEU A 124 5.69 -8.37 21.54
N GLU A 125 6.26 -8.56 22.74
CA GLU A 125 7.70 -8.41 22.99
C GLU A 125 8.51 -9.60 22.47
N PHE A 126 9.71 -9.33 21.94
CA PHE A 126 10.57 -10.32 21.30
C PHE A 126 11.91 -10.47 22.01
N GLN A 127 12.29 -11.72 22.30
CA GLN A 127 13.55 -12.03 23.01
C GLN A 127 14.78 -12.11 22.10
N SER A 128 14.62 -12.39 20.79
CA SER A 128 15.75 -12.40 19.84
C SER A 128 15.37 -11.88 18.46
N ARG A 129 16.38 -11.40 17.69
CA ARG A 129 16.16 -10.75 16.37
C ARG A 129 15.60 -11.67 15.28
N GLN A 130 16.03 -12.91 15.20
CA GLN A 130 15.59 -13.85 14.16
C GLN A 130 14.29 -14.55 14.55
N GLU A 131 14.14 -14.91 15.82
CA GLU A 131 12.90 -15.44 16.38
C GLU A 131 11.79 -14.39 16.36
N ALA A 132 12.13 -13.12 16.63
CA ALA A 132 11.18 -12.00 16.55
C ALA A 132 10.50 -11.85 15.18
N ALA A 133 11.24 -11.94 14.09
CA ALA A 133 10.67 -11.80 12.75
C ALA A 133 9.76 -12.99 12.38
N ALA A 134 10.17 -14.22 12.71
CA ALA A 134 9.39 -15.44 12.47
C ALA A 134 8.13 -15.47 13.33
N GLU A 135 8.25 -15.11 14.60
CA GLU A 135 7.13 -15.09 15.55
C GLU A 135 6.15 -13.94 15.24
N SER A 136 6.63 -12.75 14.88
CA SER A 136 5.77 -11.65 14.37
C SER A 136 4.99 -12.10 13.14
N PHE A 137 5.66 -12.75 12.20
CA PHE A 137 5.01 -13.28 11.02
C PHE A 137 3.95 -14.34 11.37
N ARG A 138 4.28 -15.30 12.26
CA ARG A 138 3.36 -16.33 12.72
C ARG A 138 2.12 -15.73 13.41
N LYS A 139 2.32 -14.74 14.29
CA LYS A 139 1.22 -14.09 15.02
C LYS A 139 0.35 -13.24 14.13
N MET A 140 0.95 -12.54 13.17
CA MET A 140 0.19 -11.88 12.11
C MET A 140 -0.61 -12.88 11.26
N MET A 141 -0.06 -14.05 10.96
CA MET A 141 -0.81 -15.13 10.28
C MET A 141 -1.99 -15.63 11.11
N LEU A 142 -1.81 -15.78 12.44
CA LEU A 142 -2.89 -16.17 13.34
C LEU A 142 -3.98 -15.09 13.48
N ALA A 143 -3.60 -13.81 13.49
CA ALA A 143 -4.56 -12.71 13.47
C ALA A 143 -5.33 -12.66 12.15
N MET A 144 -4.65 -12.85 11.00
CA MET A 144 -5.30 -12.96 9.69
C MET A 144 -6.28 -14.14 9.60
N ALA A 145 -6.00 -15.23 10.31
CA ALA A 145 -6.90 -16.38 10.36
C ALA A 145 -8.19 -16.10 11.14
N ARG A 146 -8.20 -15.09 12.01
CA ARG A 146 -9.41 -14.61 12.70
C ARG A 146 -10.15 -13.55 11.91
N ASP A 147 -9.48 -12.46 11.59
CA ASP A 147 -10.04 -11.40 10.75
C ASP A 147 -8.91 -10.66 9.99
N LEU A 148 -9.00 -10.68 8.68
CA LEU A 148 -8.01 -10.03 7.80
C LEU A 148 -7.95 -8.52 8.00
N ARG A 149 -9.05 -7.89 8.44
CA ARG A 149 -9.14 -6.45 8.63
C ARG A 149 -8.14 -5.92 9.67
N VAL A 150 -7.83 -6.73 10.69
CA VAL A 150 -6.80 -6.39 11.70
C VAL A 150 -5.45 -6.09 11.04
N ILE A 151 -5.04 -6.88 10.05
CA ILE A 151 -3.78 -6.66 9.34
C ILE A 151 -3.86 -5.47 8.38
N LEU A 152 -5.03 -5.21 7.78
CA LEU A 152 -5.23 -4.02 6.95
C LEU A 152 -5.03 -2.75 7.78
N ILE A 153 -5.62 -2.69 8.98
CA ILE A 153 -5.44 -1.58 9.93
C ILE A 153 -3.96 -1.44 10.29
N LYS A 154 -3.30 -2.54 10.63
CA LYS A 154 -1.88 -2.51 11.03
C LYS A 154 -0.93 -2.10 9.90
N LEU A 155 -1.25 -2.43 8.64
CA LEU A 155 -0.49 -1.96 7.47
C LEU A 155 -0.66 -0.46 7.25
N ALA A 156 -1.87 0.07 7.45
CA ALA A 156 -2.14 1.50 7.33
C ALA A 156 -1.49 2.30 8.46
N ASP A 157 -1.57 1.82 9.69
CA ASP A 157 -0.83 2.36 10.84
C ASP A 157 0.67 2.40 10.54
N ARG A 158 1.26 1.28 10.15
CA ARG A 158 2.69 1.19 9.79
C ARG A 158 3.06 2.17 8.68
N LEU A 159 2.22 2.33 7.67
CA LEU A 159 2.48 3.25 6.58
C LEU A 159 2.51 4.70 7.07
N HIS A 160 1.55 5.11 7.91
CA HIS A 160 1.56 6.45 8.46
C HIS A 160 2.76 6.68 9.40
N ASN A 161 3.11 5.70 10.23
CA ASN A 161 4.31 5.75 11.06
C ASN A 161 5.59 5.89 10.22
N MET A 162 5.66 5.27 9.04
CA MET A 162 6.77 5.44 8.12
C MET A 162 6.82 6.81 7.45
N ARG A 163 5.67 7.42 7.16
CA ARG A 163 5.57 8.80 6.63
C ARG A 163 6.10 9.84 7.63
N THR A 164 5.85 9.61 8.92
CA THR A 164 6.23 10.50 10.03
C THR A 164 7.52 10.09 10.75
N LEU A 165 8.28 9.14 10.20
CA LEU A 165 9.45 8.53 10.83
C LEU A 165 10.59 9.53 11.15
N GLY A 166 10.58 10.70 10.52
CA GLY A 166 11.59 11.75 10.72
C GLY A 166 11.72 12.27 12.16
N ALA A 167 10.64 12.21 12.94
CA ALA A 167 10.60 12.63 14.34
C ALA A 167 11.25 11.63 15.31
N GLN A 168 11.66 10.43 14.85
CA GLN A 168 12.27 9.40 15.69
C GLN A 168 13.80 9.49 15.70
N SER A 169 14.44 8.90 16.75
CA SER A 169 15.90 8.77 16.81
C SER A 169 16.46 7.94 15.65
N ALA A 170 17.75 8.09 15.35
CA ALA A 170 18.40 7.37 14.24
C ALA A 170 18.32 5.84 14.41
N GLU A 171 18.50 5.35 15.67
CA GLU A 171 18.38 3.93 15.97
C GLU A 171 16.96 3.43 15.79
N ALA A 172 15.95 4.16 16.30
CA ALA A 172 14.55 3.81 16.15
C ALA A 172 14.15 3.80 14.66
N ARG A 173 14.55 4.80 13.89
CA ARG A 173 14.31 4.86 12.43
C ARG A 173 14.83 3.62 11.72
N THR A 174 16.06 3.22 12.03
CA THR A 174 16.69 2.05 11.38
C THR A 174 15.97 0.76 11.75
N ARG A 175 15.59 0.61 13.03
CA ARG A 175 14.86 -0.58 13.51
C ARG A 175 13.48 -0.69 12.86
N ILE A 176 12.69 0.40 12.89
CA ILE A 176 11.34 0.44 12.32
C ILE A 176 11.38 0.22 10.80
N ALA A 177 12.33 0.85 10.09
CA ALA A 177 12.48 0.69 8.65
C ALA A 177 12.85 -0.74 8.26
N ARG A 178 13.72 -1.41 9.02
CA ARG A 178 14.09 -2.80 8.77
C ARG A 178 12.89 -3.73 8.95
N GLU A 179 12.19 -3.63 10.06
CA GLU A 179 10.97 -4.40 10.34
C GLU A 179 9.92 -4.20 9.23
N THR A 180 9.76 -2.95 8.79
CA THR A 180 8.85 -2.60 7.69
C THR A 180 9.23 -3.33 6.39
N LEU A 181 10.51 -3.36 6.03
CA LEU A 181 10.99 -4.02 4.81
C LEU A 181 10.98 -5.55 4.89
N GLU A 182 11.24 -6.11 6.07
CA GLU A 182 11.37 -7.56 6.29
C GLU A 182 10.02 -8.24 6.57
N ILE A 183 9.05 -7.53 7.16
CA ILE A 183 7.77 -8.10 7.60
C ILE A 183 6.59 -7.46 6.87
N TYR A 184 6.35 -6.16 7.05
CA TYR A 184 5.13 -5.50 6.58
C TYR A 184 5.02 -5.40 5.07
N ALA A 185 6.10 -5.03 4.37
CA ALA A 185 6.08 -4.94 2.91
C ALA A 185 5.86 -6.30 2.21
N PRO A 186 6.44 -7.44 2.65
CA PRO A 186 6.08 -8.77 2.17
C PRO A 186 4.62 -9.16 2.44
N ILE A 187 4.05 -8.78 3.58
CA ILE A 187 2.64 -9.03 3.88
C ILE A 187 1.73 -8.24 2.94
N ALA A 188 1.97 -6.93 2.79
CA ALA A 188 1.25 -6.10 1.83
C ALA A 188 1.32 -6.66 0.40
N GLN A 189 2.46 -7.26 0.02
CA GLN A 189 2.60 -7.93 -1.27
C GLN A 189 1.71 -9.17 -1.39
N ARG A 190 1.63 -10.01 -0.36
CA ARG A 190 0.80 -11.22 -0.36
C ARG A 190 -0.69 -10.91 -0.38
N LEU A 191 -1.09 -9.83 0.26
CA LEU A 191 -2.46 -9.31 0.25
C LEU A 191 -2.80 -8.55 -1.04
N GLY A 192 -1.86 -8.37 -1.97
CA GLY A 192 -2.10 -7.65 -3.22
C GLY A 192 -2.14 -6.13 -3.07
N MET A 193 -1.86 -5.57 -1.88
CA MET A 193 -1.86 -4.14 -1.58
C MET A 193 -0.61 -3.45 -2.17
N ASN A 194 -0.53 -3.42 -3.49
CA ASN A 194 0.69 -3.03 -4.20
C ASN A 194 1.10 -1.57 -3.99
N LEU A 195 0.14 -0.65 -3.76
CA LEU A 195 0.43 0.77 -3.49
C LEU A 195 1.09 0.91 -2.12
N ILE A 196 0.48 0.35 -1.08
CA ILE A 196 1.02 0.36 0.29
C ILE A 196 2.40 -0.31 0.33
N LYS A 197 2.54 -1.50 -0.28
CA LYS A 197 3.84 -2.16 -0.39
C LYS A 197 4.90 -1.27 -1.04
N ALA A 198 4.60 -0.63 -2.16
CA ALA A 198 5.55 0.19 -2.89
C ALA A 198 6.02 1.38 -2.05
N GLU A 199 5.10 2.02 -1.34
CA GLU A 199 5.40 3.16 -0.47
C GLU A 199 6.18 2.72 0.78
N LEU A 200 5.78 1.63 1.46
CA LEU A 200 6.54 1.05 2.57
C LEU A 200 7.98 0.70 2.17
N GLN A 201 8.17 0.14 0.97
CA GLN A 201 9.50 -0.18 0.45
C GLN A 201 10.33 1.07 0.17
N ASP A 202 9.75 2.11 -0.40
CA ASP A 202 10.48 3.35 -0.71
C ASP A 202 10.87 4.09 0.58
N LEU A 203 9.93 4.27 1.51
CA LEU A 203 10.17 4.91 2.80
C LEU A 203 11.18 4.13 3.64
N GLY A 204 11.04 2.80 3.70
CA GLY A 204 11.97 1.93 4.43
C GLY A 204 13.38 1.95 3.82
N PHE A 205 13.50 1.92 2.50
CA PHE A 205 14.79 2.01 1.81
C PHE A 205 15.46 3.38 2.05
N ARG A 206 14.69 4.46 1.96
CA ARG A 206 15.18 5.81 2.24
C ARG A 206 15.66 5.97 3.68
N ALA A 207 14.95 5.39 4.64
CA ALA A 207 15.31 5.47 6.06
C ALA A 207 16.55 4.62 6.40
N MET A 208 16.67 3.39 5.85
CA MET A 208 17.82 2.51 6.10
C MET A 208 19.08 2.90 5.33
N TYR A 209 18.94 3.33 4.08
CA TYR A 209 20.07 3.57 3.18
C TYR A 209 19.92 4.89 2.41
N PRO A 210 19.87 6.05 3.08
CA PRO A 210 19.50 7.32 2.47
C PRO A 210 20.38 7.71 1.28
N ARG A 211 21.70 7.51 1.40
CA ARG A 211 22.65 7.79 0.30
C ARG A 211 22.42 6.89 -0.90
N ARG A 212 22.22 5.58 -0.68
CA ARG A 212 21.97 4.61 -1.76
C ARG A 212 20.64 4.88 -2.46
N HIS A 213 19.60 5.18 -1.69
CA HIS A 213 18.29 5.59 -2.22
C HIS A 213 18.43 6.82 -3.10
N ALA A 214 19.05 7.90 -2.62
CA ALA A 214 19.24 9.14 -3.38
C ALA A 214 20.01 8.92 -4.70
N VAL A 215 21.10 8.15 -4.66
CA VAL A 215 21.89 7.82 -5.85
C VAL A 215 21.08 7.03 -6.87
N LEU A 216 20.36 5.98 -6.44
CA LEU A 216 19.55 5.16 -7.34
C LEU A 216 18.36 5.95 -7.90
N ALA A 217 17.64 6.70 -7.06
CA ALA A 217 16.53 7.53 -7.51
C ALA A 217 16.98 8.58 -8.54
N LYS A 218 18.17 9.19 -8.34
CA LYS A 218 18.75 10.10 -9.33
C LYS A 218 19.10 9.37 -10.64
N ARG A 219 19.81 8.22 -10.55
CA ARG A 219 20.19 7.44 -11.75
C ARG A 219 18.97 6.99 -12.55
N ILE A 220 17.93 6.49 -11.90
CA ILE A 220 16.68 6.10 -12.57
C ILE A 220 16.09 7.28 -13.33
N ARG A 221 15.96 8.45 -12.69
CA ARG A 221 15.39 9.66 -13.33
C ARG A 221 16.23 10.21 -14.50
N THR A 222 17.54 10.05 -14.43
CA THR A 222 18.45 10.56 -15.46
C THR A 222 18.68 9.59 -16.61
N GLN A 223 18.20 8.34 -16.53
CA GLN A 223 18.29 7.40 -17.64
C GLN A 223 17.46 7.89 -18.84
N PRO A 224 18.06 7.98 -20.04
CA PRO A 224 17.36 8.46 -21.24
C PRO A 224 16.08 7.67 -21.56
N MET A 225 16.12 6.35 -21.38
CA MET A 225 15.00 5.44 -21.64
C MET A 225 13.86 5.51 -20.62
N VAL A 226 14.08 6.11 -19.45
CA VAL A 226 13.06 6.31 -18.41
C VAL A 226 12.42 7.69 -18.50
N ARG A 227 12.96 8.58 -19.36
CA ARG A 227 12.34 9.87 -19.60
C ARG A 227 10.93 9.69 -20.14
N ARG A 228 10.00 10.49 -19.64
CA ARG A 228 8.57 10.43 -20.00
C ARG A 228 8.34 10.39 -21.51
N GLU A 229 9.10 11.17 -22.25
CA GLU A 229 9.04 11.25 -23.71
C GLU A 229 9.47 9.94 -24.41
N ALA A 230 10.53 9.28 -23.90
CA ALA A 230 11.00 8.01 -24.46
C ALA A 230 9.99 6.88 -24.21
N LEU A 231 9.42 6.82 -23.00
CA LEU A 231 8.37 5.84 -22.65
C LEU A 231 7.10 6.08 -23.48
N ALA A 232 6.66 7.34 -23.61
CA ALA A 232 5.51 7.72 -24.45
C ALA A 232 5.71 7.36 -25.91
N ASN A 233 6.92 7.53 -26.45
CA ASN A 233 7.24 7.14 -27.83
C ASN A 233 7.13 5.61 -28.03
N ILE A 234 7.65 4.81 -27.09
CA ILE A 234 7.52 3.36 -27.14
C ILE A 234 6.06 2.93 -27.06
N GLU A 235 5.29 3.53 -26.14
CA GLU A 235 3.84 3.30 -26.02
C GLU A 235 3.10 3.62 -27.30
N ALA A 236 3.35 4.79 -27.89
CA ALA A 236 2.70 5.23 -29.13
C ALA A 236 2.99 4.28 -30.29
N ARG A 237 4.25 3.84 -30.47
CA ARG A 237 4.64 2.90 -31.52
C ARG A 237 3.96 1.53 -31.36
N LEU A 238 3.93 0.99 -30.13
CA LEU A 238 3.22 -0.26 -29.83
C LEU A 238 1.72 -0.10 -30.07
N ALA A 239 1.09 0.92 -29.51
CA ALA A 239 -0.33 1.19 -29.65
C ALA A 239 -0.74 1.34 -31.13
N GLN A 240 0.01 2.13 -31.90
CA GLN A 240 -0.25 2.30 -33.34
C GLN A 240 -0.23 0.97 -34.09
N ARG A 241 0.75 0.11 -33.79
CA ARG A 241 0.86 -1.18 -34.48
C ARG A 241 -0.22 -2.15 -34.08
N LEU A 242 -0.53 -2.24 -32.78
CA LEU A 242 -1.61 -3.10 -32.23
C LEU A 242 -2.98 -2.68 -32.78
N THR A 243 -3.24 -1.36 -32.90
CA THR A 243 -4.48 -0.84 -33.49
C THR A 243 -4.60 -1.21 -34.97
N LYS A 244 -3.51 -1.18 -35.75
CA LYS A 244 -3.51 -1.63 -37.16
C LYS A 244 -3.88 -3.10 -37.32
N GLU A 245 -3.55 -3.92 -36.34
CA GLU A 245 -3.91 -5.36 -36.32
C GLU A 245 -5.29 -5.63 -35.68
N ASN A 246 -6.10 -4.58 -35.46
CA ASN A 246 -7.44 -4.63 -34.85
C ASN A 246 -7.49 -5.33 -33.49
N LEU A 247 -6.40 -5.32 -32.71
CA LEU A 247 -6.38 -5.88 -31.35
C LEU A 247 -7.03 -4.92 -30.36
N LYS A 248 -7.87 -5.47 -29.47
CA LYS A 248 -8.34 -4.76 -28.27
C LYS A 248 -7.31 -4.93 -27.16
N PHE A 249 -6.78 -3.82 -26.64
CA PHE A 249 -5.72 -3.90 -25.65
C PHE A 249 -5.78 -2.76 -24.62
N ARG A 250 -5.15 -3.01 -23.46
CA ARG A 250 -4.76 -1.98 -22.50
C ARG A 250 -3.24 -2.05 -22.31
N LEU A 251 -2.55 -0.96 -22.63
CA LEU A 251 -1.10 -0.82 -22.48
C LEU A 251 -0.79 0.05 -21.26
N VAL A 252 0.09 -0.44 -20.37
CA VAL A 252 0.51 0.26 -19.15
C VAL A 252 2.03 0.17 -19.03
N SER A 253 2.70 1.31 -18.90
CA SER A 253 4.12 1.37 -18.58
C SER A 253 4.36 1.35 -17.07
N ARG A 254 5.51 0.82 -16.66
CA ARG A 254 5.93 0.79 -15.26
C ARG A 254 7.44 0.97 -15.16
N VAL A 255 7.86 1.89 -14.31
CA VAL A 255 9.26 2.00 -13.87
C VAL A 255 9.42 1.26 -12.54
N LYS A 256 10.49 0.49 -12.39
CA LYS A 256 10.79 -0.22 -11.13
C LYS A 256 11.19 0.76 -10.04
N SER A 257 10.74 0.47 -8.82
CA SER A 257 11.12 1.25 -7.63
C SER A 257 12.62 1.13 -7.34
N PRO A 258 13.23 2.16 -6.73
CA PRO A 258 14.62 2.11 -6.29
C PRO A 258 14.93 0.89 -5.41
N TRP A 259 14.03 0.49 -4.53
CA TRP A 259 14.15 -0.71 -3.71
C TRP A 259 14.23 -1.99 -4.52
N SER A 260 13.36 -2.17 -5.51
CA SER A 260 13.35 -3.35 -6.38
C SER A 260 14.63 -3.48 -7.20
N ILE A 261 15.21 -2.35 -7.63
CA ILE A 261 16.49 -2.33 -8.33
C ILE A 261 17.63 -2.67 -7.36
N TYR A 262 17.63 -2.06 -6.18
CA TYR A 262 18.66 -2.30 -5.16
C TYR A 262 18.70 -3.77 -4.71
N THR A 263 17.54 -4.37 -4.45
CA THR A 263 17.47 -5.78 -4.05
C THR A 263 17.95 -6.70 -5.17
N LYS A 264 17.64 -6.40 -6.43
CA LYS A 264 18.12 -7.16 -7.58
C LYS A 264 19.61 -7.03 -7.77
N MET A 265 20.17 -5.82 -7.67
CA MET A 265 21.60 -5.58 -7.71
C MET A 265 22.35 -6.41 -6.65
N ARG A 266 21.80 -6.45 -5.42
CA ARG A 266 22.40 -7.24 -4.33
C ARG A 266 22.28 -8.75 -4.54
N ALA A 267 21.11 -9.22 -4.96
CA ALA A 267 20.86 -10.65 -5.14
C ALA A 267 21.67 -11.25 -6.30
N GLU A 268 21.86 -10.47 -7.38
CA GLU A 268 22.54 -10.94 -8.59
C GLU A 268 24.02 -10.46 -8.69
N GLY A 269 24.53 -9.72 -7.70
CA GLY A 269 25.88 -9.14 -7.72
C GLY A 269 26.12 -8.14 -8.87
N LYS A 270 25.06 -7.50 -9.37
CA LYS A 270 25.09 -6.64 -10.57
C LYS A 270 25.25 -5.17 -10.22
N SER A 271 25.96 -4.43 -11.06
CA SER A 271 25.92 -2.96 -11.07
C SER A 271 24.57 -2.45 -11.63
N PHE A 272 24.26 -1.18 -11.39
CA PHE A 272 23.03 -0.57 -11.91
C PHE A 272 22.93 -0.67 -13.45
N ASP A 273 24.03 -0.46 -14.15
CA ASP A 273 24.07 -0.48 -15.62
C ASP A 273 23.86 -1.90 -16.21
N GLN A 274 24.06 -2.94 -15.40
CA GLN A 274 23.75 -4.34 -15.76
C GLN A 274 22.31 -4.75 -15.47
N VAL A 275 21.53 -3.89 -14.79
CA VAL A 275 20.10 -4.11 -14.55
C VAL A 275 19.32 -3.62 -15.76
N MET A 276 19.02 -4.51 -16.71
CA MET A 276 18.37 -4.15 -17.98
C MET A 276 16.86 -3.90 -17.88
N ASP A 277 16.21 -4.35 -16.80
CA ASP A 277 14.75 -4.29 -16.64
C ASP A 277 14.30 -3.19 -15.66
N VAL A 278 14.86 -1.98 -15.83
CA VAL A 278 14.52 -0.79 -15.03
C VAL A 278 13.09 -0.31 -15.31
N PHE A 279 12.59 -0.52 -16.52
CA PHE A 279 11.21 -0.22 -16.91
C PHE A 279 10.61 -1.42 -17.65
N GLY A 280 9.30 -1.46 -17.77
CA GLY A 280 8.57 -2.49 -18.50
C GLY A 280 7.20 -2.01 -18.95
N PHE A 281 6.68 -2.68 -19.96
CA PHE A 281 5.32 -2.48 -20.46
C PHE A 281 4.49 -3.72 -20.17
N ARG A 282 3.24 -3.49 -19.80
CA ARG A 282 2.25 -4.55 -19.65
C ARG A 282 1.16 -4.34 -20.68
N LEU A 283 1.02 -5.31 -21.56
CA LEU A 283 -0.04 -5.37 -22.54
C LEU A 283 -1.09 -6.39 -22.07
N VAL A 284 -2.32 -5.94 -21.93
CA VAL A 284 -3.45 -6.80 -21.50
C VAL A 284 -4.41 -6.92 -22.67
N VAL A 285 -4.74 -8.14 -23.04
CA VAL A 285 -5.65 -8.51 -24.12
C VAL A 285 -6.68 -9.53 -23.64
N PRO A 286 -7.85 -9.66 -24.30
CA PRO A 286 -8.95 -10.51 -23.82
C PRO A 286 -8.67 -12.02 -23.82
N THR A 287 -7.91 -12.52 -24.81
CA THR A 287 -7.77 -13.97 -25.02
C THR A 287 -6.30 -14.41 -25.15
N VAL A 288 -6.05 -15.70 -24.94
CA VAL A 288 -4.72 -16.32 -25.13
C VAL A 288 -4.24 -16.20 -26.58
N ALA A 289 -5.12 -16.40 -27.55
CA ALA A 289 -4.77 -16.23 -28.96
C ALA A 289 -4.29 -14.80 -29.25
N GLU A 290 -4.97 -13.79 -28.69
CA GLU A 290 -4.57 -12.39 -28.81
C GLU A 290 -3.25 -12.10 -28.05
N CYS A 291 -2.91 -12.84 -26.99
CA CYS A 291 -1.59 -12.73 -26.34
C CYS A 291 -0.45 -13.08 -27.33
N TYR A 292 -0.58 -14.18 -28.05
CA TYR A 292 0.42 -14.60 -29.05
C TYR A 292 0.44 -13.67 -30.27
N HIS A 293 -0.72 -13.19 -30.71
CA HIS A 293 -0.79 -12.19 -31.78
C HIS A 293 -0.10 -10.89 -31.34
N ALA A 294 -0.41 -10.38 -30.16
CA ALA A 294 0.20 -9.18 -29.59
C ALA A 294 1.72 -9.33 -29.40
N LEU A 295 2.18 -10.53 -29.00
CA LEU A 295 3.61 -10.85 -28.92
C LEU A 295 4.29 -10.73 -30.29
N GLY A 296 3.70 -11.32 -31.34
CA GLY A 296 4.19 -11.20 -32.72
C GLY A 296 4.28 -9.75 -33.19
N VAL A 297 3.24 -8.95 -32.90
CA VAL A 297 3.24 -7.50 -33.16
C VAL A 297 4.36 -6.80 -32.40
N ALA A 298 4.54 -7.09 -31.10
CA ALA A 298 5.61 -6.49 -30.31
C ALA A 298 7.01 -6.84 -30.88
N HIS A 299 7.24 -8.07 -31.33
CA HIS A 299 8.49 -8.51 -31.95
C HIS A 299 8.72 -7.86 -33.32
N SER A 300 7.66 -7.49 -34.06
CA SER A 300 7.80 -6.74 -35.31
C SER A 300 8.25 -5.29 -35.09
N VAL A 301 7.97 -4.72 -33.90
CA VAL A 301 8.36 -3.35 -33.54
C VAL A 301 9.70 -3.31 -32.82
N PHE A 302 9.98 -4.32 -31.99
CA PHE A 302 11.19 -4.43 -31.16
C PHE A 302 11.77 -5.83 -31.26
N LYS A 303 13.06 -5.93 -31.56
CA LYS A 303 13.75 -7.24 -31.56
C LYS A 303 13.78 -7.85 -30.16
N PRO A 304 13.40 -9.13 -30.01
CA PRO A 304 13.55 -9.85 -28.75
C PRO A 304 15.03 -9.98 -28.38
N PHE A 305 15.30 -10.04 -27.07
CA PHE A 305 16.64 -10.30 -26.56
C PHE A 305 16.84 -11.82 -26.38
N ASP A 306 17.87 -12.37 -26.99
CA ASP A 306 18.13 -13.80 -26.97
C ASP A 306 18.21 -14.37 -25.55
N GLY A 307 17.58 -15.54 -25.35
CA GLY A 307 17.58 -16.25 -24.08
C GLY A 307 16.74 -15.60 -22.96
N ARG A 308 16.00 -14.52 -23.25
CA ARG A 308 15.16 -13.83 -22.25
C ARG A 308 13.65 -14.00 -22.46
N PHE A 309 13.25 -14.60 -23.55
CA PHE A 309 11.85 -14.93 -23.79
C PHE A 309 11.36 -16.01 -22.79
N ARG A 310 10.18 -15.83 -22.23
CA ARG A 310 9.53 -16.77 -21.31
C ARG A 310 8.06 -16.86 -21.66
N ASP A 311 7.61 -18.07 -21.93
CA ASP A 311 6.22 -18.37 -22.20
C ASP A 311 5.63 -19.17 -21.02
N PHE A 312 4.88 -18.50 -20.16
CA PHE A 312 4.20 -19.13 -19.04
C PHE A 312 2.76 -19.56 -19.36
N ILE A 313 2.30 -19.34 -20.59
CA ILE A 313 1.05 -19.94 -21.10
C ILE A 313 1.34 -21.39 -21.52
N ALA A 314 2.38 -21.60 -22.35
CA ALA A 314 2.78 -22.91 -22.81
C ALA A 314 3.45 -23.75 -21.71
N ILE A 315 4.24 -23.11 -20.83
CA ILE A 315 4.98 -23.77 -19.73
C ILE A 315 4.65 -23.04 -18.42
N PRO A 316 3.51 -23.38 -17.78
CA PRO A 316 3.10 -22.76 -16.51
C PRO A 316 4.14 -22.98 -15.41
N LYS A 317 4.23 -22.04 -14.48
CA LYS A 317 5.06 -22.20 -13.28
C LYS A 317 4.46 -23.24 -12.33
N ALA A 318 5.28 -23.81 -11.45
CA ALA A 318 4.86 -24.80 -10.46
C ALA A 318 3.73 -24.31 -9.51
N ASN A 319 3.56 -22.99 -9.35
CA ASN A 319 2.48 -22.39 -8.58
C ASN A 319 1.21 -22.06 -9.39
N GLY A 320 1.07 -22.60 -10.60
CA GLY A 320 -0.09 -22.41 -11.48
C GLY A 320 -0.13 -21.08 -12.25
N TYR A 321 0.91 -20.28 -12.13
CA TYR A 321 1.02 -19.02 -12.89
C TYR A 321 1.52 -19.30 -14.31
#